data_cd2cbd75cc05210549415f1cf9514de8
#
_entry.id   cd2cbd75cc05210549415f1cf9514de8
#
_cell.length_a   1.000
_cell.length_b   1.000
_cell.length_c   1.000
_cell.angle_alpha   90.00
_cell.angle_beta   90.00
_cell.angle_gamma   90.00
#
_symmetry.space_group_name_H-M   'P 1'
#
loop_
_entity.id
_entity.type
_entity.pdbx_description
1 polymer ?
#
loop_
_entity_poly.entity_id
_entity_poly.type
_entity_poly.pdbx_seq_one_letter_code
_entity_poly.pdbx_strand_id
1 'polypeptide(L)'
;MNETAVRNGASQMADLTLFIERDAGMPERGLIDLTSEHVRNVLPSLLKDRTTKGNIVWGTDAYADLGDGGSDFISPEAFRTGIPVRLKARTEKTDSEQLSRTRGKAEVFTPGWICNRMNNHCDSEWFGREDVFNVDNGDGTWTATEGKIAFPEGKTWKEYVDSRRLEITCGEAPFLVSRYDASTGEPILLGMRIGMFDRKMRVVDENATSEEEWMEWAVRALQ
;
A
#
# COMPACT_ATOMS: atom_id res chain seq x y z
N MET A 1 24.84 8.38 31.20
CA MET A 1 23.75 8.49 30.24
C MET A 1 23.70 7.18 29.44
N ASN A 2 22.57 6.51 29.47
CA ASN A 2 22.41 5.06 29.36
C ASN A 2 22.62 4.51 27.95
N GLU A 3 23.69 3.74 27.74
CA GLU A 3 23.87 2.86 26.56
C GLU A 3 22.74 1.80 26.42
N THR A 4 22.00 1.53 27.48
CA THR A 4 20.89 0.54 27.48
C THR A 4 19.66 1.04 26.73
N ALA A 5 19.40 2.35 26.70
CA ALA A 5 18.25 2.93 26.02
C ALA A 5 18.44 2.94 24.48
N VAL A 6 19.66 3.17 24.02
CA VAL A 6 20.00 3.15 22.57
C VAL A 6 19.93 1.73 22.00
N ARG A 7 20.30 0.70 22.80
CA ARG A 7 20.17 -0.70 22.38
C ARG A 7 18.73 -1.17 22.29
N ASN A 8 17.84 -0.69 23.17
CA ASN A 8 16.44 -1.07 23.11
C ASN A 8 15.70 -0.46 21.90
N GLY A 9 15.98 0.80 21.58
CA GLY A 9 15.39 1.44 20.40
C GLY A 9 15.81 0.78 19.07
N ALA A 10 17.09 0.47 18.91
CA ALA A 10 17.60 -0.24 17.74
C ALA A 10 17.04 -1.67 17.64
N SER A 11 16.79 -2.36 18.77
CA SER A 11 16.18 -3.69 18.79
C SER A 11 14.70 -3.65 18.42
N GLN A 12 13.95 -2.62 18.85
CA GLN A 12 12.53 -2.45 18.49
C GLN A 12 12.33 -2.01 17.04
N MET A 13 13.21 -1.16 16.50
CA MET A 13 13.20 -0.83 15.07
C MET A 13 13.53 -2.05 14.21
N ALA A 14 14.51 -2.87 14.64
CA ALA A 14 14.79 -4.14 13.98
C ALA A 14 13.61 -5.11 14.05
N ASP A 15 12.88 -5.15 15.17
CA ASP A 15 11.68 -5.97 15.32
C ASP A 15 10.50 -5.45 14.45
N LEU A 16 10.35 -4.13 14.29
CA LEU A 16 9.32 -3.56 13.43
C LEU A 16 9.64 -3.77 11.94
N THR A 17 10.90 -3.61 11.55
CA THR A 17 11.40 -3.96 10.22
C THR A 17 11.25 -5.46 9.97
N LEU A 18 11.55 -6.30 10.96
CA LEU A 18 11.34 -7.75 10.91
C LEU A 18 9.84 -8.12 10.86
N PHE A 19 8.96 -7.32 11.46
CA PHE A 19 7.51 -7.52 11.36
C PHE A 19 7.00 -7.20 9.94
N ILE A 20 7.52 -6.14 9.33
CA ILE A 20 7.25 -5.81 7.93
C ILE A 20 7.91 -6.84 7.00
N GLU A 21 9.11 -7.31 7.29
CA GLU A 21 9.82 -8.35 6.54
C GLU A 21 9.25 -9.76 6.77
N ARG A 22 8.69 -10.07 7.95
CA ARG A 22 7.99 -11.35 8.19
C ARG A 22 6.69 -11.47 7.42
N ASP A 23 6.04 -10.34 7.16
CA ASP A 23 4.91 -10.29 6.24
C ASP A 23 5.38 -10.35 4.76
N ALA A 24 6.68 -10.09 4.51
CA ALA A 24 7.37 -10.28 3.23
C ALA A 24 7.91 -11.72 3.02
N GLY A 25 8.01 -12.52 4.08
CA GLY A 25 8.12 -13.98 4.01
C GLY A 25 6.79 -14.55 3.57
N MET A 26 6.48 -14.35 2.27
CA MET A 26 5.23 -14.72 1.64
C MET A 26 4.79 -16.12 2.04
N PRO A 27 3.74 -16.26 2.86
CA PRO A 27 2.90 -17.42 2.72
C PRO A 27 2.11 -17.24 1.41
N GLU A 28 1.92 -18.31 0.72
CA GLU A 28 0.98 -18.52 -0.36
C GLU A 28 0.07 -17.31 -0.65
N ARG A 29 0.31 -16.56 -1.75
CA ARG A 29 -0.56 -15.54 -2.36
C ARG A 29 -1.50 -14.87 -1.36
N GLY A 30 -0.96 -14.12 -0.42
CA GLY A 30 -1.71 -13.74 0.76
C GLY A 30 -2.25 -12.32 0.69
N LEU A 31 -3.51 -12.22 0.45
CA LEU A 31 -4.33 -11.16 1.00
C LEU A 31 -4.10 -11.09 2.52
N ILE A 32 -4.27 -9.91 3.09
CA ILE A 32 -4.25 -9.72 4.54
C ILE A 32 -5.17 -10.76 5.18
N ASP A 33 -4.70 -11.43 6.22
CA ASP A 33 -5.54 -12.32 7.01
C ASP A 33 -6.58 -11.50 7.78
N LEU A 34 -7.77 -11.39 7.19
CA LEU A 34 -8.91 -10.68 7.77
C LEU A 34 -9.42 -11.31 9.06
N THR A 35 -8.98 -12.53 9.39
CA THR A 35 -9.36 -13.23 10.61
C THR A 35 -8.42 -12.94 11.78
N SER A 36 -7.25 -12.33 11.53
CA SER A 36 -6.30 -11.97 12.57
C SER A 36 -6.90 -10.95 13.54
N GLU A 37 -6.53 -11.04 14.81
CA GLU A 37 -7.02 -10.12 15.86
C GLU A 37 -6.68 -8.67 15.54
N HIS A 38 -5.48 -8.42 15.04
CA HIS A 38 -5.02 -7.09 14.69
C HIS A 38 -5.89 -6.46 13.59
N VAL A 39 -6.17 -7.19 12.51
CA VAL A 39 -7.02 -6.71 11.42
C VAL A 39 -8.46 -6.51 11.89
N ARG A 40 -9.00 -7.43 12.70
CA ARG A 40 -10.35 -7.29 13.27
C ARG A 40 -10.53 -6.03 14.10
N ASN A 41 -9.52 -5.61 14.83
CA ASN A 41 -9.55 -4.40 15.64
C ASN A 41 -9.63 -3.11 14.81
N VAL A 42 -9.02 -3.09 13.63
CA VAL A 42 -9.02 -1.91 12.74
C VAL A 42 -10.10 -1.95 11.67
N LEU A 43 -10.66 -3.13 11.37
CA LEU A 43 -11.65 -3.35 10.32
C LEU A 43 -12.88 -2.43 10.42
N PRO A 44 -13.49 -2.16 11.60
CA PRO A 44 -14.60 -1.22 11.71
C PRO A 44 -14.25 0.19 11.24
N SER A 45 -13.00 0.62 11.43
CA SER A 45 -12.51 1.91 10.95
C SER A 45 -12.28 1.93 9.45
N LEU A 46 -11.77 0.82 8.89
CA LEU A 46 -11.52 0.67 7.45
C LEU A 46 -12.81 0.60 6.64
N LEU A 47 -13.86 -0.02 7.19
CA LEU A 47 -15.15 -0.14 6.52
C LEU A 47 -15.99 1.15 6.58
N LYS A 48 -15.58 2.13 7.39
CA LYS A 48 -16.36 3.36 7.59
C LYS A 48 -16.25 4.30 6.39
N ASP A 49 -17.39 4.58 5.75
CA ASP A 49 -17.50 5.70 4.82
C ASP A 49 -17.54 7.02 5.60
N ARG A 50 -16.56 7.86 5.40
CA ARG A 50 -16.42 9.13 6.10
C ARG A 50 -17.47 10.17 5.68
N THR A 51 -18.05 10.03 4.52
CA THR A 51 -19.09 10.94 3.98
C THR A 51 -20.45 10.62 4.57
N THR A 52 -20.90 9.38 4.40
CA THR A 52 -22.25 8.95 4.85
C THR A 52 -22.30 8.55 6.32
N LYS A 53 -21.14 8.32 6.95
CA LYS A 53 -20.97 7.78 8.31
C LYS A 53 -21.47 6.35 8.49
N GLY A 54 -21.99 5.72 7.43
CA GLY A 54 -22.28 4.30 7.37
C GLY A 54 -21.03 3.48 7.06
N ASN A 55 -21.19 2.19 6.82
CA ASN A 55 -20.14 1.38 6.23
C ASN A 55 -20.18 1.52 4.70
N ILE A 56 -19.08 1.19 4.04
CA ILE A 56 -19.07 1.04 2.58
C ILE A 56 -19.96 -0.14 2.16
N VAL A 57 -20.46 -0.08 0.91
CA VAL A 57 -21.28 -1.16 0.33
C VAL A 57 -20.42 -2.12 -0.49
N TRP A 58 -20.94 -3.33 -0.72
CA TRP A 58 -20.22 -4.33 -1.54
C TRP A 58 -19.96 -3.86 -2.98
N GLY A 59 -20.86 -3.12 -3.57
CA GLY A 59 -20.75 -2.64 -4.95
C GLY A 59 -20.75 -3.77 -6.00
N THR A 60 -21.01 -5.02 -5.60
CA THR A 60 -21.02 -6.20 -6.45
C THR A 60 -21.99 -7.26 -5.90
N ASP A 61 -22.65 -7.99 -6.80
CA ASP A 61 -23.48 -9.13 -6.45
C ASP A 61 -22.71 -10.47 -6.43
N ALA A 62 -21.38 -10.42 -6.54
CA ALA A 62 -20.54 -11.63 -6.54
C ALA A 62 -20.62 -12.43 -5.23
N TYR A 63 -21.18 -11.87 -4.18
CA TYR A 63 -21.37 -12.49 -2.86
C TYR A 63 -22.85 -12.67 -2.51
N ALA A 64 -23.77 -12.50 -3.47
CA ALA A 64 -25.22 -12.60 -3.23
C ALA A 64 -25.64 -13.99 -2.71
N ASP A 65 -24.95 -15.04 -3.11
CA ASP A 65 -25.17 -16.40 -2.61
C ASP A 65 -24.86 -16.56 -1.11
N LEU A 66 -24.08 -15.65 -0.56
CA LEU A 66 -23.74 -15.56 0.86
C LEU A 66 -24.67 -14.63 1.64
N GLY A 67 -25.66 -14.04 0.98
CA GLY A 67 -26.62 -13.12 1.56
C GLY A 67 -26.23 -11.64 1.49
N ASP A 68 -25.14 -11.32 0.78
CA ASP A 68 -24.62 -9.95 0.64
C ASP A 68 -24.76 -9.48 -0.82
N GLY A 69 -25.60 -8.48 -1.07
CA GLY A 69 -25.85 -7.87 -2.39
C GLY A 69 -25.10 -6.55 -2.57
N GLY A 70 -25.01 -6.08 -3.83
CA GLY A 70 -24.24 -4.90 -4.21
C GLY A 70 -24.58 -3.61 -3.47
N SER A 71 -25.78 -3.49 -2.94
CA SER A 71 -26.25 -2.33 -2.18
C SER A 71 -26.15 -2.50 -0.65
N ASP A 72 -25.79 -3.70 -0.19
CA ASP A 72 -25.71 -4.00 1.25
C ASP A 72 -24.40 -3.44 1.84
N PHE A 73 -24.48 -3.01 3.10
CA PHE A 73 -23.31 -2.53 3.81
C PHE A 73 -22.38 -3.69 4.18
N ILE A 74 -21.11 -3.51 3.96
CA ILE A 74 -20.10 -4.45 4.44
C ILE A 74 -20.03 -4.36 5.96
N SER A 75 -20.25 -5.47 6.64
CA SER A 75 -20.11 -5.55 8.09
C SER A 75 -18.81 -6.27 8.48
N PRO A 76 -18.20 -5.96 9.65
CA PRO A 76 -17.07 -6.72 10.16
C PRO A 76 -17.38 -8.21 10.35
N GLU A 77 -18.65 -8.54 10.55
CA GLU A 77 -19.14 -9.90 10.72
C GLU A 77 -18.96 -10.75 9.46
N ALA A 78 -19.02 -10.14 8.28
CA ALA A 78 -18.80 -10.83 7.00
C ALA A 78 -17.39 -11.47 6.89
N PHE A 79 -16.44 -11.04 7.72
CA PHE A 79 -15.06 -11.53 7.74
C PHE A 79 -14.74 -12.42 8.93
N ARG A 80 -15.76 -12.94 9.64
CA ARG A 80 -15.54 -13.86 10.78
C ARG A 80 -15.13 -15.25 10.31
N THR A 81 -14.38 -15.93 11.16
CA THR A 81 -13.96 -17.32 10.95
C THR A 81 -15.17 -18.21 10.67
N GLY A 82 -15.11 -18.98 9.59
CA GLY A 82 -16.18 -19.89 9.18
C GLY A 82 -17.15 -19.34 8.13
N ILE A 83 -17.06 -18.06 7.79
CA ILE A 83 -17.79 -17.47 6.66
C ILE A 83 -16.85 -17.45 5.45
N PRO A 84 -17.24 -18.05 4.30
CA PRO A 84 -16.35 -18.18 3.15
C PRO A 84 -16.22 -16.90 2.31
N VAL A 85 -16.32 -15.72 2.93
CA VAL A 85 -16.08 -14.45 2.23
C VAL A 85 -14.58 -14.28 2.07
N ARG A 86 -14.09 -14.62 0.90
CA ARG A 86 -12.72 -14.33 0.48
C ARG A 86 -12.74 -13.20 -0.53
N LEU A 87 -12.24 -12.05 -0.12
CA LEU A 87 -11.96 -10.97 -1.07
C LEU A 87 -10.84 -11.46 -2.00
N LYS A 88 -11.16 -11.60 -3.28
CA LYS A 88 -10.19 -12.01 -4.30
C LYS A 88 -9.59 -10.77 -4.94
N ALA A 89 -8.26 -10.69 -5.00
CA ALA A 89 -7.59 -9.79 -5.91
C ALA A 89 -8.05 -10.06 -7.35
N ARG A 90 -7.94 -9.05 -8.24
CA ARG A 90 -8.35 -9.24 -9.64
C ARG A 90 -7.69 -10.45 -10.29
N THR A 91 -6.41 -10.63 -10.03
CA THR A 91 -5.59 -11.72 -10.59
C THR A 91 -5.95 -13.12 -10.08
N GLU A 92 -6.69 -13.21 -8.97
CA GLU A 92 -7.24 -14.47 -8.45
C GLU A 92 -8.62 -14.82 -9.02
N LYS A 93 -9.22 -13.88 -9.77
CA LYS A 93 -10.51 -14.10 -10.46
C LYS A 93 -10.29 -14.83 -11.76
N THR A 94 -11.28 -15.64 -12.15
CA THR A 94 -11.26 -16.32 -13.45
C THR A 94 -11.32 -15.32 -14.61
N ASP A 95 -10.86 -15.72 -15.79
CA ASP A 95 -10.89 -14.86 -16.99
C ASP A 95 -12.29 -14.34 -17.29
N SER A 96 -13.32 -15.15 -17.08
CA SER A 96 -14.73 -14.75 -17.28
C SER A 96 -15.18 -13.68 -16.27
N GLU A 97 -14.80 -13.81 -15.00
CA GLU A 97 -15.03 -12.79 -13.98
C GLU A 97 -14.33 -11.49 -14.30
N GLN A 98 -13.05 -11.56 -14.72
CA GLN A 98 -12.26 -10.39 -15.11
C GLN A 98 -12.86 -9.68 -16.34
N LEU A 99 -13.25 -10.43 -17.38
CA LEU A 99 -13.89 -9.89 -18.58
C LEU A 99 -15.25 -9.24 -18.28
N SER A 100 -16.05 -9.86 -17.42
CA SER A 100 -17.34 -9.30 -16.98
C SER A 100 -17.15 -7.96 -16.28
N ARG A 101 -16.17 -7.86 -15.38
CA ARG A 101 -15.85 -6.62 -14.67
C ARG A 101 -15.27 -5.56 -15.60
N THR A 102 -14.38 -5.93 -16.51
CA THR A 102 -13.83 -5.00 -17.49
C THR A 102 -14.93 -4.41 -18.38
N ARG A 103 -15.86 -5.25 -18.88
CA ARG A 103 -16.96 -4.80 -19.75
C ARG A 103 -18.07 -4.08 -19.00
N GLY A 104 -18.45 -4.58 -17.83
CA GLY A 104 -19.60 -4.06 -17.07
C GLY A 104 -19.28 -2.94 -16.09
N LYS A 105 -18.02 -2.85 -15.61
CA LYS A 105 -17.57 -1.90 -14.59
C LYS A 105 -16.37 -1.07 -15.02
N ALA A 106 -15.88 -1.22 -16.25
CA ALA A 106 -14.67 -0.56 -16.77
C ALA A 106 -13.43 -0.76 -15.87
N GLU A 107 -13.33 -1.90 -15.23
CA GLU A 107 -12.23 -2.25 -14.31
C GLU A 107 -10.97 -2.60 -15.14
N VAL A 108 -10.11 -1.60 -15.31
CA VAL A 108 -8.82 -1.74 -16.00
C VAL A 108 -7.71 -1.40 -15.01
N PHE A 109 -6.71 -2.27 -14.92
CA PHE A 109 -5.58 -2.07 -14.01
C PHE A 109 -4.33 -1.66 -14.77
N THR A 110 -3.62 -0.69 -14.20
CA THR A 110 -2.38 -0.18 -14.77
C THR A 110 -1.22 -1.07 -14.32
N PRO A 111 -0.40 -1.58 -15.24
CA PRO A 111 0.81 -2.33 -14.90
C PRO A 111 1.76 -1.53 -14.00
N GLY A 112 2.44 -2.23 -13.08
CA GLY A 112 3.33 -1.61 -12.10
C GLY A 112 4.41 -0.72 -12.73
N TRP A 113 4.99 -1.12 -13.87
CA TRP A 113 6.00 -0.32 -14.55
C TRP A 113 5.48 1.03 -15.07
N ILE A 114 4.20 1.11 -15.49
CA ILE A 114 3.57 2.39 -15.86
C ILE A 114 3.36 3.25 -14.61
N CYS A 115 2.86 2.65 -13.52
CA CYS A 115 2.73 3.34 -12.24
C CYS A 115 4.08 3.90 -11.78
N ASN A 116 5.15 3.11 -11.92
CA ASN A 116 6.50 3.54 -11.59
C ASN A 116 6.94 4.77 -12.40
N ARG A 117 6.77 4.75 -13.72
CA ARG A 117 7.13 5.89 -14.60
C ARG A 117 6.39 7.16 -14.21
N MET A 118 5.09 7.06 -13.94
CA MET A 118 4.30 8.22 -13.55
C MET A 118 4.72 8.75 -12.17
N ASN A 119 4.98 7.86 -11.22
CA ASN A 119 5.50 8.26 -9.90
C ASN A 119 6.90 8.87 -10.00
N ASN A 120 7.78 8.31 -10.85
CA ASN A 120 9.10 8.89 -11.12
C ASN A 120 8.99 10.29 -11.72
N HIS A 121 8.04 10.51 -12.64
CA HIS A 121 7.81 11.85 -13.20
C HIS A 121 7.35 12.85 -12.11
N CYS A 122 6.41 12.47 -11.26
CA CYS A 122 5.99 13.33 -10.14
C CYS A 122 7.14 13.66 -9.18
N ASP A 123 8.02 12.69 -8.93
CA ASP A 123 9.16 12.90 -8.05
C ASP A 123 10.25 13.72 -8.75
N SER A 124 10.49 13.53 -10.05
CA SER A 124 11.45 14.35 -10.80
C SER A 124 11.06 15.83 -10.78
N GLU A 125 9.78 16.15 -10.90
CA GLU A 125 9.27 17.51 -10.76
C GLU A 125 9.49 18.08 -9.35
N TRP A 126 9.26 17.25 -8.31
CA TRP A 126 9.45 17.70 -6.93
C TRP A 126 10.92 17.88 -6.57
N PHE A 127 11.79 16.94 -6.97
CA PHE A 127 13.22 16.93 -6.66
C PHE A 127 14.07 17.78 -7.63
N GLY A 128 13.56 18.11 -8.81
CA GLY A 128 14.32 18.77 -9.86
C GLY A 128 15.39 17.87 -10.51
N ARG A 129 15.28 16.57 -10.36
CA ARG A 129 16.17 15.55 -10.94
C ARG A 129 15.45 14.23 -11.16
N GLU A 130 15.92 13.44 -12.10
CA GLU A 130 15.45 12.08 -12.37
C GLU A 130 16.08 11.04 -11.42
N ASP A 131 15.59 9.82 -11.48
CA ASP A 131 16.12 8.63 -10.81
C ASP A 131 16.28 8.80 -9.30
N VAL A 132 15.28 9.38 -8.65
CA VAL A 132 15.32 9.65 -7.21
C VAL A 132 15.24 8.36 -6.40
N PHE A 133 14.21 7.55 -6.62
CA PHE A 133 13.92 6.32 -5.86
C PHE A 133 14.33 5.05 -6.61
N ASN A 134 14.27 5.09 -7.92
CA ASN A 134 14.67 3.99 -8.80
C ASN A 134 14.97 4.50 -10.21
N VAL A 135 15.64 3.66 -10.97
CA VAL A 135 15.93 3.84 -12.40
C VAL A 135 15.00 2.92 -13.18
N ASP A 136 14.28 3.46 -14.17
CA ASP A 136 13.50 2.66 -15.12
C ASP A 136 14.46 2.01 -16.13
N ASN A 137 14.46 0.69 -16.21
CA ASN A 137 15.36 -0.06 -17.11
C ASN A 137 14.88 -0.06 -18.57
N GLY A 138 13.67 0.44 -18.85
CA GLY A 138 13.13 0.55 -20.21
C GLY A 138 12.44 -0.72 -20.74
N ASP A 139 12.55 -1.83 -20.03
CA ASP A 139 12.00 -3.14 -20.39
C ASP A 139 10.77 -3.55 -19.55
N GLY A 140 10.20 -2.61 -18.80
CA GLY A 140 9.09 -2.86 -17.86
C GLY A 140 9.57 -3.24 -16.45
N THR A 141 10.88 -3.21 -16.21
CA THR A 141 11.48 -3.39 -14.88
C THR A 141 12.13 -2.10 -14.39
N TRP A 142 12.56 -2.08 -13.14
CA TRP A 142 13.27 -0.95 -12.52
C TRP A 142 14.28 -1.45 -11.50
N THR A 143 15.24 -0.61 -11.20
CA THR A 143 16.27 -0.87 -10.20
C THR A 143 16.20 0.20 -9.11
N ALA A 144 16.03 -0.18 -7.85
CA ALA A 144 16.01 0.76 -6.73
C ALA A 144 17.35 1.49 -6.61
N THR A 145 17.32 2.80 -6.33
CA THR A 145 18.54 3.56 -6.05
C THR A 145 19.10 3.16 -4.68
N GLU A 146 20.42 3.08 -4.62
CA GLU A 146 21.14 2.81 -3.37
C GLU A 146 21.39 4.10 -2.58
N GLY A 147 21.58 3.94 -1.27
CA GLY A 147 21.93 5.02 -0.36
C GLY A 147 20.76 5.93 0.01
N LYS A 148 21.06 6.92 0.83
CA LYS A 148 20.07 7.87 1.36
C LYS A 148 19.63 8.87 0.30
N ILE A 149 18.31 9.14 0.25
CA ILE A 149 17.74 10.11 -0.69
C ILE A 149 18.24 11.53 -0.34
N ALA A 150 18.88 12.18 -1.31
CA ALA A 150 19.31 13.58 -1.19
C ALA A 150 18.18 14.53 -1.61
N PHE A 151 17.95 15.56 -0.80
CA PHE A 151 16.90 16.57 -1.06
C PHE A 151 17.50 17.79 -1.76
N PRO A 152 16.70 18.50 -2.58
CA PRO A 152 17.11 19.77 -3.17
C PRO A 152 17.45 20.81 -2.10
N GLU A 153 18.31 21.77 -2.46
CA GLU A 153 18.63 22.88 -1.56
C GLU A 153 17.36 23.64 -1.12
N GLY A 154 17.25 23.90 0.16
CA GLY A 154 16.08 24.57 0.76
C GLY A 154 14.84 23.70 0.94
N LYS A 155 14.87 22.42 0.56
CA LYS A 155 13.78 21.45 0.80
C LYS A 155 14.18 20.39 1.82
N THR A 156 13.21 19.93 2.58
CA THR A 156 13.40 18.94 3.64
C THR A 156 12.66 17.65 3.33
N TRP A 157 13.10 16.56 3.96
CA TRP A 157 12.40 15.28 3.88
C TRP A 157 10.97 15.36 4.43
N LYS A 158 10.73 16.20 5.43
CA LYS A 158 9.42 16.44 6.03
C LYS A 158 8.44 17.07 5.03
N GLU A 159 8.89 18.01 4.23
CA GLU A 159 8.09 18.61 3.15
C GLU A 159 7.74 17.59 2.06
N TYR A 160 8.63 16.66 1.76
CA TYR A 160 8.31 15.57 0.83
C TYR A 160 7.23 14.64 1.40
N VAL A 161 7.36 14.22 2.64
CA VAL A 161 6.37 13.36 3.30
C VAL A 161 5.00 14.05 3.41
N ASP A 162 4.97 15.34 3.76
CA ASP A 162 3.73 16.14 3.81
C ASP A 162 3.16 16.48 2.42
N SER A 163 3.90 16.24 1.33
CA SER A 163 3.38 16.50 -0.01
C SER A 163 2.14 15.68 -0.29
N ARG A 164 1.03 16.35 -0.63
CA ARG A 164 -0.23 15.69 -0.88
C ARG A 164 -0.23 15.02 -2.25
N ARG A 165 -0.73 13.80 -2.29
CA ARG A 165 -0.92 13.01 -3.51
C ARG A 165 -2.35 12.53 -3.56
N LEU A 166 -2.93 12.49 -4.75
CA LEU A 166 -4.29 12.00 -4.97
C LEU A 166 -4.29 11.06 -6.16
N GLU A 167 -4.73 9.84 -5.94
CA GLU A 167 -5.05 8.89 -6.99
C GLU A 167 -6.57 8.84 -7.17
N ILE A 168 -7.04 9.11 -8.40
CA ILE A 168 -8.46 9.11 -8.76
C ILE A 168 -8.76 7.82 -9.53
N THR A 169 -9.92 7.22 -9.29
CA THR A 169 -10.32 5.94 -9.90
C THR A 169 -9.32 4.81 -9.58
N CYS A 170 -8.90 4.76 -8.33
CA CYS A 170 -7.70 4.07 -7.89
C CYS A 170 -7.76 2.53 -7.98
N GLY A 171 -8.94 1.89 -8.10
CA GLY A 171 -9.01 0.44 -8.05
C GLY A 171 -8.30 -0.12 -6.82
N GLU A 172 -7.16 -0.80 -7.02
CA GLU A 172 -6.30 -1.33 -5.96
C GLU A 172 -5.21 -0.33 -5.52
N ALA A 173 -5.33 0.93 -5.90
CA ALA A 173 -4.43 2.04 -5.58
C ALA A 173 -2.94 1.80 -5.90
N PRO A 174 -2.58 1.31 -7.11
CA PRO A 174 -1.22 0.90 -7.44
C PRO A 174 -0.21 2.06 -7.49
N PHE A 175 -0.68 3.30 -7.63
CA PHE A 175 0.18 4.49 -7.57
C PHE A 175 0.53 4.88 -6.15
N LEU A 176 -0.35 4.60 -5.19
CA LEU A 176 -0.14 4.94 -3.77
C LEU A 176 0.56 3.81 -3.03
N VAL A 177 0.15 2.56 -3.25
CA VAL A 177 0.73 1.38 -2.60
C VAL A 177 1.02 0.29 -3.64
N SER A 178 2.18 -0.35 -3.58
CA SER A 178 2.61 -1.29 -4.59
C SER A 178 3.14 -2.59 -3.99
N ARG A 179 2.33 -3.27 -3.18
CA ARG A 179 2.71 -4.57 -2.60
C ARG A 179 2.85 -5.67 -3.65
N TYR A 180 2.09 -5.57 -4.73
CA TYR A 180 2.12 -6.45 -5.91
C TYR A 180 1.74 -5.66 -7.15
N ASP A 181 2.06 -6.19 -8.33
CA ASP A 181 1.60 -5.63 -9.60
C ASP A 181 0.11 -5.92 -9.79
N ALA A 182 -0.71 -4.88 -9.88
CA ALA A 182 -2.17 -5.01 -9.97
C ALA A 182 -2.63 -5.67 -11.28
N SER A 183 -1.79 -5.72 -12.31
CA SER A 183 -2.12 -6.35 -13.60
C SER A 183 -1.77 -7.83 -13.64
N THR A 184 -0.69 -8.26 -12.98
CA THR A 184 -0.19 -9.63 -13.00
C THR A 184 -0.42 -10.40 -11.69
N GLY A 185 -0.54 -9.68 -10.57
CA GLY A 185 -0.58 -10.24 -9.22
C GLY A 185 0.79 -10.64 -8.67
N GLU A 186 1.86 -10.38 -9.42
CA GLU A 186 3.21 -10.70 -8.97
C GLU A 186 3.62 -9.78 -7.82
N PRO A 187 4.13 -10.34 -6.71
CA PRO A 187 4.56 -9.56 -5.56
C PRO A 187 5.74 -8.66 -5.90
N ILE A 188 5.74 -7.47 -5.32
CA ILE A 188 6.85 -6.53 -5.41
C ILE A 188 7.59 -6.51 -4.07
N LEU A 189 8.87 -6.89 -4.09
CA LEU A 189 9.72 -6.89 -2.90
C LEU A 189 9.76 -5.50 -2.24
N LEU A 190 9.85 -5.44 -0.92
CA LEU A 190 9.77 -4.20 -0.14
C LEU A 190 10.69 -3.10 -0.69
N GLY A 191 11.97 -3.41 -0.91
CA GLY A 191 12.94 -2.45 -1.44
C GLY A 191 12.71 -2.02 -2.90
N MET A 192 11.83 -2.71 -3.62
CA MET A 192 11.48 -2.45 -5.02
C MET A 192 10.12 -1.79 -5.18
N ARG A 193 9.39 -1.53 -4.09
CA ARG A 193 8.08 -0.93 -4.12
C ARG A 193 8.12 0.49 -4.64
N ILE A 194 7.13 0.85 -5.43
CA ILE A 194 7.09 2.07 -6.24
C ILE A 194 5.97 3.03 -5.84
N GLY A 195 5.06 2.61 -4.95
CA GLY A 195 3.95 3.42 -4.51
C GLY A 195 4.41 4.70 -3.81
N MET A 196 3.63 5.76 -3.93
CA MET A 196 3.97 7.05 -3.27
C MET A 196 4.07 6.92 -1.76
N PHE A 197 3.23 6.09 -1.14
CA PHE A 197 3.34 5.78 0.28
C PHE A 197 4.64 5.02 0.60
N ASP A 198 5.01 4.02 -0.22
CA ASP A 198 6.24 3.26 -0.04
C ASP A 198 7.48 4.18 -0.11
N ARG A 199 7.49 5.15 -1.03
CA ARG A 199 8.55 6.15 -1.16
C ARG A 199 8.63 7.10 0.04
N LYS A 200 7.48 7.57 0.52
CA LYS A 200 7.41 8.39 1.74
C LYS A 200 7.93 7.61 2.94
N MET A 201 7.54 6.35 3.08
CA MET A 201 8.04 5.50 4.17
C MET A 201 9.54 5.28 4.11
N ARG A 202 10.12 5.04 2.92
CA ARG A 202 11.57 4.99 2.74
C ARG A 202 12.24 6.29 3.21
N VAL A 203 11.67 7.44 2.87
CA VAL A 203 12.18 8.73 3.33
C VAL A 203 12.10 8.88 4.85
N VAL A 204 11.00 8.43 5.47
CA VAL A 204 10.88 8.41 6.95
C VAL A 204 11.94 7.50 7.57
N ASP A 205 12.10 6.28 7.06
CA ASP A 205 13.08 5.30 7.54
C ASP A 205 14.51 5.84 7.47
N GLU A 206 14.85 6.54 6.40
CA GLU A 206 16.19 7.09 6.19
C GLU A 206 16.50 8.33 7.04
N ASN A 207 15.49 9.04 7.56
CA ASN A 207 15.67 10.37 8.16
C ASN A 207 15.19 10.53 9.59
N ALA A 208 14.22 9.74 10.06
CA ALA A 208 13.76 9.80 11.44
C ALA A 208 14.89 9.45 12.42
N THR A 209 15.00 10.22 13.49
CA THR A 209 16.08 10.11 14.47
C THR A 209 15.64 9.46 15.79
N SER A 210 14.32 9.28 15.98
CA SER A 210 13.73 8.59 17.12
C SER A 210 12.49 7.81 16.71
N GLU A 211 12.05 6.88 17.55
CA GLU A 211 10.83 6.09 17.32
C GLU A 211 9.59 6.99 17.31
N GLU A 212 9.52 7.98 18.19
CA GLU A 212 8.42 8.94 18.23
C GLU A 212 8.34 9.75 16.93
N GLU A 213 9.48 10.24 16.43
CA GLU A 213 9.55 10.97 15.15
C GLU A 213 9.15 10.06 14.00
N TRP A 214 9.62 8.81 13.99
CA TRP A 214 9.25 7.83 12.97
C TRP A 214 7.73 7.58 12.96
N MET A 215 7.12 7.30 14.13
CA MET A 215 5.68 7.07 14.26
C MET A 215 4.86 8.27 13.81
N GLU A 216 5.24 9.48 14.23
CA GLU A 216 4.57 10.71 13.81
C GLU A 216 4.55 10.83 12.28
N TRP A 217 5.72 10.66 11.65
CA TRP A 217 5.86 10.87 10.21
C TRP A 217 5.33 9.71 9.37
N ALA A 218 5.34 8.49 9.89
CA ALA A 218 4.65 7.36 9.26
C ALA A 218 3.13 7.60 9.18
N VAL A 219 2.52 8.14 10.25
CA VAL A 219 1.10 8.53 10.24
C VAL A 219 0.83 9.67 9.25
N ARG A 220 1.73 10.65 9.15
CA ARG A 220 1.61 11.74 8.17
C ARG A 220 1.74 11.24 6.72
N ALA A 221 2.60 10.28 6.47
CA ALA A 221 2.74 9.68 5.15
C ALA A 221 1.44 9.05 4.61
N LEU A 222 0.51 8.66 5.50
CA LEU A 222 -0.81 8.12 5.18
C LEU A 222 -1.87 9.21 4.87
N GLN A 223 -1.57 10.47 5.10
CA GLN A 223 -2.49 11.61 4.88
C GLN A 223 -2.30 12.25 3.51
#